data_9339f796f290daf9c77605d3a68cd119
#
_entry.id   9339f796f290daf9c77605d3a68cd119
#
_cell.length_a   1.000
_cell.length_b   1.000
_cell.length_c   1.000
_cell.angle_alpha   90.00
_cell.angle_beta   90.00
_cell.angle_gamma   90.00
#
_symmetry.space_group_name_H-M   'P 1'
#
loop_
_entity.id
_entity.type
_entity.pdbx_description
1 polymer ?
#
loop_
_entity_poly.entity_id
_entity_poly.type
_entity_poly.pdbx_seq_one_letter_code
_entity_poly.pdbx_strand_id
1 'polypeptide(L)'
;MLFKDVIGQEEAKQRLIAEVKEGRIPHAQLICGPEGTGKLPLAIAYARYICCENRGEQDARGICPTCVKFNKLIHPDLHFVFPVIKKKAGKDTVCDDFIADWRNFVLQNPYFNLNHWLKEMGAENQQAQIFVKESDEIVRKLSLKSSQGGYKIMIIWL
;
A
#
# COMPACT_ATOMS: atom_id res chain seq x y z
N MET A 1 -7.17 -2.21 7.22
CA MET A 1 -6.54 -3.53 7.44
C MET A 1 -5.67 -3.49 8.67
N LEU A 2 -5.78 -4.48 9.50
CA LEU A 2 -4.95 -4.81 10.65
C LEU A 2 -4.28 -6.17 10.38
N PHE A 3 -3.25 -6.54 11.13
CA PHE A 3 -2.65 -7.87 10.97
C PHE A 3 -3.66 -9.01 11.20
N LYS A 4 -4.59 -8.83 12.14
CA LYS A 4 -5.67 -9.79 12.41
C LYS A 4 -6.63 -9.99 11.22
N ASP A 5 -6.74 -8.99 10.33
CA ASP A 5 -7.61 -9.06 9.15
C ASP A 5 -6.93 -9.82 7.98
N VAL A 6 -5.62 -10.05 8.07
CA VAL A 6 -4.86 -10.79 7.06
C VAL A 6 -4.97 -12.28 7.34
N ILE A 7 -5.44 -13.04 6.34
CA ILE A 7 -5.64 -14.48 6.46
C ILE A 7 -4.29 -15.20 6.43
N GLY A 8 -4.01 -16.02 7.43
CA GLY A 8 -2.75 -16.77 7.55
C GLY A 8 -1.53 -15.86 7.71
N GLN A 9 -0.39 -16.30 7.20
CA GLN A 9 0.89 -15.57 7.19
C GLN A 9 1.45 -15.27 8.59
N GLU A 10 1.21 -16.12 9.58
CA GLU A 10 1.55 -15.84 10.97
C GLU A 10 3.04 -15.61 11.19
N GLU A 11 3.90 -16.40 10.54
CA GLU A 11 5.36 -16.24 10.62
C GLU A 11 5.79 -14.88 10.07
N ALA A 12 5.27 -14.49 8.90
CA ALA A 12 5.57 -13.18 8.30
C ALA A 12 5.08 -12.03 9.18
N LYS A 13 3.88 -12.13 9.75
CA LYS A 13 3.34 -11.14 10.70
C LYS A 13 4.25 -10.97 11.91
N GLN A 14 4.64 -12.07 12.56
CA GLN A 14 5.51 -12.03 13.74
C GLN A 14 6.86 -11.40 13.43
N ARG A 15 7.44 -11.71 12.27
CA ARG A 15 8.69 -11.10 11.82
C ARG A 15 8.54 -9.58 11.65
N LEU A 16 7.50 -9.13 10.93
CA LEU A 16 7.25 -7.70 10.69
C LEU A 16 6.95 -6.94 12.00
N ILE A 17 6.24 -7.56 12.93
CA ILE A 17 6.00 -6.99 14.27
C ILE A 17 7.31 -6.84 15.04
N ALA A 18 8.18 -7.86 15.01
CA ALA A 18 9.47 -7.82 15.68
C ALA A 18 10.37 -6.69 15.13
N GLU A 19 10.42 -6.52 13.81
CA GLU A 19 11.18 -5.42 13.17
C GLU A 19 10.77 -4.04 13.70
N VAL A 20 9.46 -3.81 13.88
CA VAL A 20 8.96 -2.54 14.43
C VAL A 20 9.29 -2.39 15.91
N LYS A 21 9.12 -3.45 16.71
CA LYS A 21 9.42 -3.43 18.14
C LYS A 21 10.90 -3.18 18.44
N GLU A 22 11.76 -3.73 17.61
CA GLU A 22 13.22 -3.60 17.72
C GLU A 22 13.76 -2.31 17.09
N GLY A 23 12.89 -1.51 16.44
CA GLY A 23 13.30 -0.30 15.74
C GLY A 23 14.17 -0.57 14.51
N ARG A 24 14.11 -1.77 13.95
CA ARG A 24 14.92 -2.21 12.80
C ARG A 24 14.09 -2.31 11.53
N ILE A 25 13.37 -1.25 11.19
CA ILE A 25 12.55 -1.20 9.98
C ILE A 25 13.46 -0.94 8.77
N PRO A 26 13.56 -1.87 7.80
CA PRO A 26 14.37 -1.69 6.61
C PRO A 26 13.87 -0.53 5.73
N HIS A 27 14.79 0.14 5.03
CA HIS A 27 14.44 1.17 4.06
C HIS A 27 13.65 0.63 2.86
N ALA A 28 13.90 -0.62 2.48
CA ALA A 28 13.18 -1.31 1.42
C ALA A 28 12.98 -2.78 1.81
N GLN A 29 11.77 -3.29 1.58
CA GLN A 29 11.41 -4.68 1.81
C GLN A 29 10.69 -5.23 0.59
N LEU A 30 11.02 -6.48 0.23
CA LEU A 30 10.35 -7.22 -0.82
C LEU A 30 9.49 -8.33 -0.20
N ILE A 31 8.18 -8.24 -0.41
CA ILE A 31 7.22 -9.27 0.01
C ILE A 31 6.88 -10.12 -1.20
N CYS A 32 7.44 -11.33 -1.25
CA CYS A 32 7.26 -12.27 -2.36
C CYS A 32 6.35 -13.44 -1.97
N GLY A 33 5.67 -14.01 -2.96
CA GLY A 33 4.86 -15.20 -2.79
C GLY A 33 3.86 -15.39 -3.94
N PRO A 34 3.15 -16.51 -4.01
CA PRO A 34 2.12 -16.77 -5.01
C PRO A 34 1.01 -15.71 -4.99
N GLU A 35 0.24 -15.64 -6.07
CA GLU A 35 -0.96 -14.79 -6.11
C GLU A 35 -1.98 -15.21 -5.03
N GLY A 36 -2.76 -14.27 -4.55
CA GLY A 36 -3.82 -14.54 -3.58
C GLY A 36 -3.37 -14.77 -2.13
N THR A 37 -2.05 -14.83 -1.87
CA THR A 37 -1.52 -15.08 -0.50
C THR A 37 -1.60 -13.88 0.45
N GLY A 38 -2.19 -12.77 0.03
CA GLY A 38 -2.41 -11.61 0.91
C GLY A 38 -1.18 -10.70 1.08
N LYS A 39 -0.28 -10.64 0.10
CA LYS A 39 0.91 -9.76 0.16
C LYS A 39 0.56 -8.28 0.35
N LEU A 40 -0.39 -7.77 -0.43
CA LEU A 40 -0.82 -6.37 -0.33
C LEU A 40 -1.54 -6.07 0.99
N PRO A 41 -2.53 -6.86 1.44
CA PRO A 41 -3.10 -6.71 2.78
C PRO A 41 -2.06 -6.72 3.90
N LEU A 42 -1.07 -7.61 3.81
CA LEU A 42 0.03 -7.69 4.78
C LEU A 42 0.88 -6.43 4.78
N ALA A 43 1.26 -5.92 3.59
CA ALA A 43 2.01 -4.67 3.45
C ALA A 43 1.25 -3.46 4.02
N ILE A 44 -0.06 -3.38 3.80
CA ILE A 44 -0.91 -2.31 4.33
C ILE A 44 -1.03 -2.41 5.86
N ALA A 45 -1.22 -3.62 6.40
CA ALA A 45 -1.27 -3.84 7.85
C ALA A 45 0.06 -3.46 8.51
N TYR A 46 1.18 -3.83 7.90
CA TYR A 46 2.52 -3.47 8.36
C TYR A 46 2.75 -1.95 8.34
N ALA A 47 2.41 -1.29 7.23
CA ALA A 47 2.49 0.17 7.11
C ALA A 47 1.67 0.87 8.22
N ARG A 48 0.46 0.36 8.47
CA ARG A 48 -0.39 0.87 9.55
C ARG A 48 0.24 0.67 10.92
N TYR A 49 0.84 -0.50 11.16
CA TYR A 49 1.50 -0.81 12.43
C TYR A 49 2.71 0.10 12.67
N ILE A 50 3.50 0.36 11.62
CA ILE A 50 4.63 1.31 11.67
C ILE A 50 4.16 2.72 12.06
N CYS A 51 3.09 3.22 11.43
CA CYS A 51 2.60 4.58 11.62
C CYS A 51 1.69 4.74 12.84
N CYS A 52 1.24 3.66 13.48
CA CYS A 52 0.30 3.73 14.58
C CYS A 52 0.93 4.42 15.81
N GLU A 53 0.29 5.50 16.28
CA GLU A 53 0.73 6.26 17.45
C GLU A 53 0.55 5.47 18.76
N ASN A 54 -0.38 4.54 18.78
CA ASN A 54 -0.72 3.75 19.97
C ASN A 54 -0.79 2.26 19.60
N ARG A 55 0.38 1.67 19.36
CA ARG A 55 0.53 0.26 18.97
C ARG A 55 0.21 -0.67 20.13
N GLY A 56 -0.48 -1.79 19.84
CA GLY A 56 -0.52 -2.95 20.70
C GLY A 56 0.72 -3.83 20.51
N GLU A 57 0.81 -4.90 21.26
CA GLU A 57 1.94 -5.84 21.16
C GLU A 57 1.93 -6.64 19.85
N GLN A 58 0.76 -6.95 19.33
CA GLN A 58 0.60 -7.82 18.16
C GLN A 58 -0.02 -7.10 16.94
N ASP A 59 -0.63 -5.93 17.16
CA ASP A 59 -1.31 -5.19 16.11
C ASP A 59 -1.49 -3.71 16.44
N ALA A 60 -1.84 -2.91 15.44
CA ALA A 60 -2.29 -1.55 15.65
C ALA A 60 -3.67 -1.55 16.36
N ARG A 61 -3.89 -0.64 17.29
CA ARG A 61 -5.18 -0.58 18.01
C ARG A 61 -6.35 -0.11 17.15
N GLY A 62 -6.10 0.53 16.04
CA GLY A 62 -7.13 0.89 15.07
C GLY A 62 -7.93 2.16 15.37
N ILE A 63 -7.70 2.82 16.50
CA ILE A 63 -8.51 3.94 17.01
C ILE A 63 -7.82 5.31 16.97
N CYS A 64 -6.49 5.37 16.87
CA CYS A 64 -5.79 6.64 16.81
C CYS A 64 -6.06 7.39 15.48
N PRO A 65 -5.85 8.72 15.41
CA PRO A 65 -6.10 9.51 14.20
C PRO A 65 -5.44 8.95 12.95
N THR A 66 -4.20 8.48 13.07
CA THR A 66 -3.47 7.78 12.01
C THR A 66 -4.21 6.54 11.54
N CYS A 67 -4.63 5.67 12.46
CA CYS A 67 -5.38 4.47 12.11
C CYS A 67 -6.71 4.75 11.42
N VAL A 68 -7.40 5.82 11.80
CA VAL A 68 -8.65 6.25 11.14
C VAL A 68 -8.38 6.62 9.67
N LYS A 69 -7.28 7.33 9.39
CA LYS A 69 -6.87 7.64 8.00
C LYS A 69 -6.50 6.37 7.22
N PHE A 70 -5.86 5.40 7.85
CA PHE A 70 -5.56 4.09 7.25
C PHE A 70 -6.82 3.28 6.92
N ASN A 71 -7.93 3.45 7.64
CA ASN A 71 -9.20 2.78 7.31
C ASN A 71 -9.70 3.16 5.90
N LYS A 72 -9.33 4.34 5.41
CA LYS A 72 -9.67 4.85 4.07
C LYS A 72 -8.47 4.88 3.12
N LEU A 73 -7.30 4.42 3.54
CA LEU A 73 -6.03 4.48 2.81
C LEU A 73 -5.66 5.92 2.37
N ILE A 74 -6.02 6.93 3.20
CA ILE A 74 -5.79 8.36 2.91
C ILE A 74 -4.75 9.00 3.84
N HIS A 75 -3.94 8.19 4.52
CA HIS A 75 -2.86 8.74 5.35
C HIS A 75 -1.87 9.53 4.46
N PRO A 76 -1.48 10.76 4.85
CA PRO A 76 -0.64 11.63 4.00
C PRO A 76 0.75 11.05 3.71
N ASP A 77 1.27 10.21 4.60
CA ASP A 77 2.56 9.55 4.44
C ASP A 77 2.46 8.11 3.91
N LEU A 78 1.27 7.67 3.46
CA LEU A 78 1.05 6.40 2.78
C LEU A 78 0.81 6.64 1.29
N HIS A 79 1.70 6.15 0.47
CA HIS A 79 1.66 6.27 -0.98
C HIS A 79 1.57 4.90 -1.64
N PHE A 80 0.92 4.87 -2.80
CA PHE A 80 0.79 3.66 -3.60
C PHE A 80 1.34 3.88 -5.01
N VAL A 81 1.98 2.85 -5.54
CA VAL A 81 2.37 2.73 -6.95
C VAL A 81 1.84 1.38 -7.42
N PHE A 82 1.14 1.38 -8.53
CA PHE A 82 0.47 0.20 -9.08
C PHE A 82 0.33 0.34 -10.61
N PRO A 83 0.18 -0.77 -11.34
CA PRO A 83 0.00 -0.71 -12.79
C PRO A 83 -1.27 0.05 -13.18
N VAL A 84 -1.15 0.96 -14.13
CA VAL A 84 -2.24 1.75 -14.68
C VAL A 84 -2.27 1.70 -16.20
N ILE A 85 -3.39 2.06 -16.82
CA ILE A 85 -3.58 2.16 -18.27
C ILE A 85 -3.46 3.62 -18.71
N LYS A 86 -3.11 3.86 -19.97
CA LYS A 86 -3.15 5.20 -20.55
C LYS A 86 -4.59 5.71 -20.63
N LYS A 87 -4.91 6.83 -19.98
CA LYS A 87 -6.23 7.47 -20.08
C LYS A 87 -6.48 8.13 -21.43
N LYS A 88 -5.45 8.78 -22.01
CA LYS A 88 -5.55 9.50 -23.29
C LYS A 88 -4.20 9.45 -24.02
N ALA A 89 -4.25 9.42 -25.35
CA ALA A 89 -3.06 9.57 -26.17
C ALA A 89 -2.42 10.95 -25.93
N GLY A 90 -1.09 10.98 -25.80
CA GLY A 90 -0.32 12.23 -25.63
C GLY A 90 -0.31 12.82 -24.22
N LYS A 91 -1.00 12.22 -23.23
CA LYS A 91 -0.94 12.67 -21.83
C LYS A 91 -0.23 11.62 -20.98
N ASP A 92 0.75 12.07 -20.18
CA ASP A 92 1.36 11.23 -19.17
C ASP A 92 0.29 10.78 -18.15
N THR A 93 0.34 9.53 -17.78
CA THR A 93 -0.56 8.91 -16.81
C THR A 93 0.25 8.46 -15.62
N VAL A 94 -0.21 8.78 -14.43
CA VAL A 94 0.40 8.41 -13.14
C VAL A 94 -0.62 7.72 -12.25
N CYS A 95 -0.14 7.03 -11.20
CA CYS A 95 -1.02 6.32 -10.26
C CYS A 95 -2.03 7.25 -9.57
N ASP A 96 -1.67 8.51 -9.33
CA ASP A 96 -2.56 9.49 -8.71
C ASP A 96 -3.84 9.76 -9.55
N ASP A 97 -3.80 9.55 -10.86
CA ASP A 97 -4.99 9.65 -11.72
C ASP A 97 -6.06 8.58 -11.42
N PHE A 98 -5.69 7.49 -10.74
CA PHE A 98 -6.54 6.36 -10.38
C PHE A 98 -6.59 6.11 -8.87
N ILE A 99 -6.00 6.97 -8.04
CA ILE A 99 -5.82 6.68 -6.62
C ILE A 99 -7.14 6.52 -5.85
N ALA A 100 -8.20 7.20 -6.25
CA ALA A 100 -9.51 7.08 -5.62
C ALA A 100 -10.12 5.69 -5.90
N ASP A 101 -10.08 5.27 -7.16
CA ASP A 101 -10.59 3.97 -7.59
C ASP A 101 -9.77 2.83 -6.95
N TRP A 102 -8.44 2.97 -6.93
CA TRP A 102 -7.53 2.06 -6.26
C TRP A 102 -7.86 1.86 -4.79
N ARG A 103 -8.03 2.94 -4.04
CA ARG A 103 -8.37 2.88 -2.61
C ARG A 103 -9.68 2.15 -2.37
N ASN A 104 -10.71 2.50 -3.12
CA ASN A 104 -12.02 1.86 -3.01
C ASN A 104 -11.94 0.36 -3.33
N PHE A 105 -11.26 0.03 -4.41
CA PHE A 105 -11.10 -1.35 -4.86
C PHE A 105 -10.34 -2.21 -3.84
N VAL A 106 -9.18 -1.75 -3.35
CA VAL A 106 -8.38 -2.45 -2.35
C VAL A 106 -9.14 -2.64 -1.04
N LEU A 107 -9.96 -1.67 -0.63
CA LEU A 107 -10.75 -1.80 0.60
C LEU A 107 -11.89 -2.80 0.48
N GLN A 108 -12.49 -2.92 -0.69
CA GLN A 108 -13.57 -3.88 -0.95
C GLN A 108 -13.04 -5.29 -1.22
N ASN A 109 -11.92 -5.38 -1.93
CA ASN A 109 -11.35 -6.64 -2.40
C ASN A 109 -9.85 -6.72 -2.11
N PRO A 110 -9.43 -6.96 -0.86
CA PRO A 110 -8.00 -6.92 -0.51
C PRO A 110 -7.17 -8.07 -1.11
N TYR A 111 -7.83 -9.15 -1.55
CA TYR A 111 -7.20 -10.32 -2.18
C TYR A 111 -7.56 -10.36 -3.66
N PHE A 112 -6.77 -9.73 -4.49
CA PHE A 112 -7.01 -9.64 -5.93
C PHE A 112 -5.70 -9.81 -6.72
N ASN A 113 -5.84 -9.98 -8.03
CA ASN A 113 -4.73 -10.00 -8.98
C ASN A 113 -4.89 -8.88 -10.03
N LEU A 114 -3.92 -8.79 -10.94
CA LEU A 114 -3.90 -7.76 -11.96
C LEU A 114 -5.16 -7.75 -12.85
N ASN A 115 -5.70 -8.92 -13.18
CA ASN A 115 -6.90 -9.02 -14.03
C ASN A 115 -8.13 -8.41 -13.35
N HIS A 116 -8.28 -8.61 -12.03
CA HIS A 116 -9.36 -7.97 -11.28
C HIS A 116 -9.22 -6.44 -11.27
N TRP A 117 -8.00 -5.94 -11.13
CA TRP A 117 -7.75 -4.50 -11.20
C TRP A 117 -7.99 -3.93 -12.61
N LEU A 118 -7.57 -4.63 -13.66
CA LEU A 118 -7.88 -4.24 -15.05
C LEU A 118 -9.39 -4.17 -15.31
N LYS A 119 -10.14 -5.13 -14.78
CA LYS A 119 -11.60 -5.15 -14.87
C LYS A 119 -12.23 -3.93 -14.18
N GLU A 120 -11.75 -3.58 -13.00
CA GLU A 120 -12.21 -2.38 -12.27
C GLU A 120 -11.97 -1.10 -13.07
N MET A 121 -10.83 -1.01 -13.76
CA MET A 121 -10.52 0.11 -14.66
C MET A 121 -11.30 0.07 -16.00
N GLY A 122 -12.11 -0.98 -16.28
CA GLY A 122 -12.76 -1.17 -17.58
C GLY A 122 -11.77 -1.40 -18.73
N ALA A 123 -10.66 -2.05 -18.47
CA ALA A 123 -9.51 -2.15 -19.37
C ALA A 123 -9.01 -3.60 -19.56
N GLU A 124 -9.91 -4.56 -19.53
CA GLU A 124 -9.59 -6.00 -19.60
C GLU A 124 -8.73 -6.39 -20.83
N ASN A 125 -8.85 -5.64 -21.93
CA ASN A 125 -8.11 -5.86 -23.16
C ASN A 125 -6.88 -4.94 -23.31
N GLN A 126 -6.46 -4.27 -22.24
CA GLN A 126 -5.31 -3.36 -22.24
C GLN A 126 -4.21 -3.89 -21.35
N GLN A 127 -2.98 -3.48 -21.65
CA GLN A 127 -1.83 -3.78 -20.80
C GLN A 127 -1.62 -2.64 -19.82
N ALA A 128 -1.80 -2.93 -18.52
CA ALA A 128 -1.43 -2.00 -17.47
C ALA A 128 0.07 -2.09 -17.18
N GLN A 129 0.67 -0.96 -16.88
CA GLN A 129 2.09 -0.86 -16.50
C GLN A 129 2.33 0.34 -15.57
N ILE A 130 3.45 0.32 -14.88
CA ILE A 130 3.98 1.49 -14.16
C ILE A 130 4.79 2.29 -15.18
N PHE A 131 4.31 3.49 -15.53
CA PHE A 131 4.97 4.32 -16.53
C PHE A 131 6.22 5.01 -15.95
N VAL A 132 7.19 5.33 -16.82
CA VAL A 132 8.43 6.01 -16.42
C VAL A 132 8.16 7.32 -15.66
N LYS A 133 7.12 8.05 -16.03
CA LYS A 133 6.71 9.29 -15.34
C LYS A 133 6.40 9.09 -13.84
N GLU A 134 5.99 7.89 -13.45
CA GLU A 134 5.78 7.57 -12.04
C GLU A 134 7.07 7.68 -11.21
N SER A 135 8.24 7.49 -11.83
CA SER A 135 9.53 7.64 -11.13
C SER A 135 9.72 9.04 -10.60
N ASP A 136 9.34 10.07 -11.35
CA ASP A 136 9.42 11.47 -10.89
C ASP A 136 8.48 11.71 -9.70
N GLU A 137 7.27 11.13 -9.76
CA GLU A 137 6.29 11.22 -8.67
C GLU A 137 6.77 10.49 -7.41
N ILE A 138 7.41 9.32 -7.56
CA ILE A 138 8.01 8.57 -6.45
C ILE A 138 9.08 9.44 -5.76
N VAL A 139 10.02 9.97 -6.52
CA VAL A 139 11.09 10.82 -5.99
C VAL A 139 10.50 12.05 -5.32
N ARG A 140 9.56 12.74 -5.96
CA ARG A 140 8.89 13.90 -5.39
C ARG A 140 8.19 13.59 -4.07
N LYS A 141 7.41 12.51 -4.01
CA LYS A 141 6.67 12.09 -2.81
C LYS A 141 7.62 11.72 -1.67
N LEU A 142 8.68 10.97 -1.95
CA LEU A 142 9.63 10.50 -0.93
C LEU A 142 10.57 11.60 -0.44
N SER A 143 10.90 12.62 -1.25
CA SER A 143 11.76 13.74 -0.86
C SER A 143 11.10 14.73 0.11
N LEU A 144 9.77 14.78 0.16
CA LEU A 144 9.04 15.62 1.11
C LEU A 144 9.18 15.09 2.54
N LYS A 145 9.24 15.98 3.52
CA LYS A 145 9.22 15.57 4.93
C LYS A 145 7.91 14.84 5.26
N SER A 146 7.99 13.88 6.21
CA SER A 146 6.78 13.25 6.74
C SER A 146 5.86 14.31 7.35
N SER A 147 4.57 14.21 7.07
CA SER A 147 3.57 15.18 7.52
C SER A 147 3.27 15.08 9.02
N GLN A 148 3.56 13.94 9.64
CA GLN A 148 3.31 13.68 11.06
C GLN A 148 4.58 13.32 11.86
N GLY A 149 5.77 13.57 11.29
CA GLY A 149 7.06 13.36 11.97
C GLY A 149 7.49 11.90 12.12
N GLY A 150 6.79 10.97 11.47
CA GLY A 150 7.09 9.54 11.49
C GLY A 150 7.67 9.02 10.17
N TYR A 151 7.37 7.78 9.86
CA TYR A 151 7.77 7.14 8.62
C TYR A 151 6.90 7.59 7.45
N LYS A 152 7.53 7.72 6.29
CA LYS A 152 6.85 7.83 5.00
C LYS A 152 6.96 6.48 4.29
N ILE A 153 5.85 5.96 3.85
CA ILE A 153 5.75 4.61 3.32
C ILE A 153 5.19 4.65 1.91
N MET A 154 5.86 3.94 1.02
CA MET A 154 5.41 3.71 -0.34
C MET A 154 5.25 2.22 -0.58
N ILE A 155 4.07 1.80 -0.97
CA ILE A 155 3.77 0.42 -1.34
C ILE A 155 3.72 0.35 -2.87
N ILE A 156 4.63 -0.42 -3.45
CA ILE A 156 4.68 -0.69 -4.90
C ILE A 156 4.10 -2.09 -5.10
N TRP A 157 2.99 -2.16 -5.80
CA TRP A 157 2.30 -3.41 -6.11
C TRP A 157 2.48 -3.76 -7.58
N LEU A 158 2.95 -5.00 -7.81
CA LEU A 158 3.22 -5.59 -9.13
C LEU A 158 2.60 -6.98 -9.23
#